data_4a455c0e307d48fe70815056b6dee2b0
#
_entry.id   4a455c0e307d48fe70815056b6dee2b0
#
_cell.length_a   1.000
_cell.length_b   1.000
_cell.length_c   1.000
_cell.angle_alpha   90.00
_cell.angle_beta   90.00
_cell.angle_gamma   90.00
#
_symmetry.space_group_name_H-M   'P 1'
#
loop_
_entity.id
_entity.type
_entity.pdbx_description
1 polymer ?
#
loop_
_entity_poly.entity_id
_entity_poly.type
_entity_poly.pdbx_seq_one_letter_code
_entity_poly.pdbx_strand_id
1 'polypeptide(L)'
;MVRFADLTPAEAAAFGPLLHMLTATLGELLSPDQTYICHWAHAGWTPGHIHFVIQPSWDRLGRTHARPGPFLQVEMFEAAAEVPVEGVEAFCVLARETIAHLSGSALTNA
;
A
#
# COMPACT_ATOMS: atom_id res chain seq x y z
N MET A 1 -11.84 -1.89 -15.63
CA MET A 1 -10.65 -1.02 -15.64
C MET A 1 -9.40 -1.88 -15.71
N VAL A 2 -8.64 -1.74 -16.77
CA VAL A 2 -7.45 -2.58 -17.02
C VAL A 2 -6.16 -1.77 -17.16
N ARG A 3 -6.25 -0.45 -17.31
CA ARG A 3 -5.11 0.45 -17.45
C ARG A 3 -5.33 1.69 -16.60
N PHE A 4 -4.24 2.32 -16.18
CA PHE A 4 -4.32 3.58 -15.42
C PHE A 4 -5.08 4.68 -16.20
N ALA A 5 -4.89 4.71 -17.52
CA ALA A 5 -5.57 5.67 -18.38
C ALA A 5 -7.11 5.49 -18.43
N ASP A 6 -7.63 4.37 -17.94
CA ASP A 6 -9.07 4.10 -17.90
C ASP A 6 -9.77 4.73 -16.70
N LEU A 7 -9.00 5.32 -15.76
CA LEU A 7 -9.57 6.05 -14.64
C LEU A 7 -10.42 7.22 -15.11
N THR A 8 -11.58 7.40 -14.51
CA THR A 8 -12.36 8.62 -14.73
C THR A 8 -11.64 9.83 -14.11
N PRO A 9 -11.95 11.06 -14.56
CA PRO A 9 -11.39 12.27 -13.93
C PRO A 9 -11.61 12.33 -12.42
N ALA A 10 -12.77 11.90 -11.92
CA ALA A 10 -13.08 11.87 -10.50
C ALA A 10 -12.21 10.86 -9.74
N GLU A 11 -12.04 9.67 -10.30
CA GLU A 11 -11.16 8.63 -9.73
C GLU A 11 -9.70 9.10 -9.71
N ALA A 12 -9.25 9.69 -10.81
CA ALA A 12 -7.89 10.23 -10.90
C ALA A 12 -7.66 11.35 -9.85
N ALA A 13 -8.64 12.22 -9.64
CA ALA A 13 -8.55 13.29 -8.65
C ALA A 13 -8.52 12.75 -7.22
N ALA A 14 -9.22 11.65 -6.95
CA ALA A 14 -9.26 11.03 -5.62
C ALA A 14 -8.01 10.20 -5.32
N PHE A 15 -7.29 9.77 -6.34
CA PHE A 15 -6.19 8.81 -6.20
C PHE A 15 -5.02 9.35 -5.37
N GLY A 16 -4.58 10.57 -5.65
CA GLY A 16 -3.47 11.19 -4.92
C GLY A 16 -3.74 11.34 -3.43
N PRO A 17 -4.85 11.95 -3.02
CA PRO A 17 -5.22 12.06 -1.61
C PRO A 17 -5.36 10.71 -0.91
N LEU A 18 -5.94 9.71 -1.57
CA LEU A 18 -6.07 8.35 -1.03
C LEU A 18 -4.70 7.72 -0.80
N LEU A 19 -3.83 7.77 -1.80
CA LEU A 19 -2.49 7.20 -1.72
C LEU A 19 -1.66 7.88 -0.61
N HIS A 20 -1.74 9.19 -0.51
CA HIS A 20 -1.09 9.97 0.53
C HIS A 20 -1.58 9.53 1.92
N MET A 21 -2.89 9.41 2.11
CA MET A 21 -3.48 8.98 3.38
C MET A 21 -3.04 7.57 3.78
N LEU A 22 -3.06 6.63 2.84
CA LEU A 22 -2.64 5.25 3.11
C LEU A 22 -1.15 5.18 3.44
N THR A 23 -0.32 5.91 2.73
CA THR A 23 1.13 5.96 2.99
C THR A 23 1.43 6.58 4.35
N ALA A 24 0.74 7.67 4.71
CA ALA A 24 0.88 8.29 6.02
C ALA A 24 0.44 7.35 7.16
N THR A 25 -0.64 6.61 6.95
CA THR A 25 -1.15 5.62 7.91
C THR A 25 -0.12 4.52 8.16
N LEU A 26 0.45 3.95 7.11
CA LEU A 26 1.48 2.93 7.24
C LEU A 26 2.75 3.50 7.88
N GLY A 27 3.11 4.74 7.55
CA GLY A 27 4.24 5.43 8.16
C GLY A 27 4.09 5.56 9.67
N GLU A 28 2.91 5.94 10.14
CA GLU A 28 2.63 6.11 11.56
C GLU A 28 2.59 4.77 12.31
N LEU A 29 1.95 3.76 11.73
CA LEU A 29 1.80 2.45 12.37
C LEU A 29 3.08 1.62 12.38
N LEU A 30 3.90 1.70 11.34
CA LEU A 30 4.97 0.75 11.10
C LEU A 30 6.37 1.39 11.14
N SER A 31 6.46 2.71 11.07
CA SER A 31 7.75 3.44 11.04
C SER A 31 8.77 2.82 10.09
N PRO A 32 8.42 2.64 8.80
CA PRO A 32 9.34 2.04 7.84
C PRO A 32 10.50 2.99 7.52
N ASP A 33 11.63 2.42 7.13
CA ASP A 33 12.77 3.19 6.62
C ASP A 33 12.49 3.69 5.22
N GLN A 34 11.69 2.94 4.47
CA GLN A 34 11.32 3.28 3.10
C GLN A 34 9.95 2.70 2.76
N THR A 35 9.22 3.36 1.88
CA THR A 35 7.94 2.86 1.36
C THR A 35 7.99 2.88 -0.16
N TYR A 36 7.75 1.74 -0.76
CA TYR A 36 7.63 1.59 -2.20
C TYR A 36 6.16 1.64 -2.61
N ILE A 37 5.90 2.31 -3.72
CA ILE A 37 4.58 2.36 -4.33
C ILE A 37 4.72 1.78 -5.73
N CYS A 38 4.05 0.67 -5.98
CA CYS A 38 4.13 -0.04 -7.24
C CYS A 38 2.76 -0.09 -7.91
N HIS A 39 2.74 0.12 -9.20
CA HIS A 39 1.56 -0.04 -10.05
C HIS A 39 1.74 -1.27 -10.93
N TRP A 40 0.72 -2.14 -10.94
CA TRP A 40 0.69 -3.32 -11.78
C TRP A 40 -0.56 -3.30 -12.65
N ALA A 41 -0.37 -3.44 -13.97
CA ALA A 41 -1.46 -3.52 -14.93
C ALA A 41 -1.46 -4.90 -15.57
N HIS A 42 -2.57 -5.60 -15.45
CA HIS A 42 -2.75 -6.96 -15.99
C HIS A 42 -3.76 -6.95 -17.13
N ALA A 43 -3.54 -6.10 -18.13
CA ALA A 43 -4.45 -5.93 -19.26
C ALA A 43 -4.63 -7.20 -20.09
N GLY A 44 -3.63 -8.06 -20.13
CA GLY A 44 -3.69 -9.34 -20.85
C GLY A 44 -4.37 -10.48 -20.10
N TRP A 45 -4.75 -10.26 -18.83
CA TRP A 45 -5.42 -11.29 -18.04
C TRP A 45 -6.93 -11.24 -18.24
N THR A 46 -7.60 -12.30 -17.86
CA THR A 46 -9.06 -12.41 -17.95
C THR A 46 -9.63 -12.76 -16.58
N PRO A 47 -10.35 -11.85 -15.89
CA PRO A 47 -10.48 -10.43 -16.27
C PRO A 47 -9.19 -9.65 -16.10
N GLY A 48 -8.97 -8.65 -16.93
CA GLY A 48 -7.89 -7.70 -16.77
C GLY A 48 -8.17 -6.74 -15.62
N HIS A 49 -7.12 -6.29 -14.94
CA HIS A 49 -7.25 -5.35 -13.82
C HIS A 49 -5.96 -4.57 -13.61
N ILE A 50 -6.07 -3.51 -12.83
CA ILE A 50 -4.92 -2.80 -12.29
C ILE A 50 -4.98 -2.86 -10.76
N HIS A 51 -3.82 -2.80 -10.14
CA HIS A 51 -3.74 -2.62 -8.71
C HIS A 51 -2.47 -1.85 -8.33
N PHE A 52 -2.50 -1.27 -7.14
CA PHE A 52 -1.39 -0.57 -6.55
C PHE A 52 -1.00 -1.26 -5.26
N VAL A 53 0.29 -1.37 -5.04
CA VAL A 53 0.82 -1.94 -3.81
C VAL A 53 1.62 -0.86 -3.09
N ILE A 54 1.32 -0.64 -1.83
CA ILE A 54 2.08 0.20 -0.93
C ILE A 54 2.86 -0.74 -0.03
N GLN A 55 4.17 -0.79 -0.20
CA GLN A 55 5.01 -1.71 0.53
C GLN A 55 6.00 -0.97 1.42
N PRO A 56 5.76 -0.98 2.74
CA PRO A 56 6.76 -0.51 3.69
C PRO A 56 7.95 -1.47 3.73
N SER A 57 9.13 -0.93 3.94
CA SER A 57 10.37 -1.69 4.00
C SER A 57 11.26 -1.16 5.11
N TRP A 58 12.05 -2.05 5.70
CA TRP A 58 13.03 -1.74 6.75
C TRP A 58 14.39 -2.31 6.37
N ASP A 59 15.46 -1.75 6.92
CA ASP A 59 16.82 -2.23 6.67
C ASP A 59 17.00 -3.72 6.94
N ARG A 60 16.29 -4.24 7.94
CA ARG A 60 16.29 -5.67 8.26
C ARG A 60 15.79 -6.54 7.11
N LEU A 61 14.81 -6.05 6.32
CA LEU A 61 14.32 -6.77 5.15
C LEU A 61 15.34 -6.73 4.01
N GLY A 62 16.05 -5.63 3.83
CA GLY A 62 17.16 -5.53 2.88
C GLY A 62 18.31 -6.50 3.18
N ARG A 63 18.48 -6.89 4.44
CA ARG A 63 19.44 -7.92 4.84
C ARG A 63 18.93 -9.34 4.63
N THR A 64 17.63 -9.54 4.70
CA THR A 64 16.98 -10.84 4.50
C THR A 64 16.68 -11.09 3.03
N HIS A 65 16.32 -10.05 2.29
CA HIS A 65 15.98 -10.08 0.88
C HIS A 65 16.97 -9.20 0.11
N ALA A 66 17.64 -9.79 -0.86
CA ALA A 66 18.75 -9.11 -1.57
C ALA A 66 18.29 -8.03 -2.55
N ARG A 67 16.99 -7.93 -2.86
CA ARG A 67 16.49 -7.07 -3.92
C ARG A 67 15.57 -5.97 -3.39
N PRO A 68 15.79 -4.70 -3.79
CA PRO A 68 14.96 -3.58 -3.39
C PRO A 68 13.74 -3.39 -4.32
N GLY A 69 12.81 -2.55 -3.89
CA GLY A 69 11.68 -2.09 -4.70
C GLY A 69 10.73 -3.20 -5.13
N PRO A 70 10.34 -3.23 -6.40
CA PRO A 70 9.40 -4.24 -6.93
C PRO A 70 9.92 -5.67 -6.78
N PHE A 71 11.23 -5.86 -6.85
CA PHE A 71 11.85 -7.16 -6.68
C PHE A 71 11.70 -7.69 -5.26
N LEU A 72 11.73 -6.82 -4.26
CA LEU A 72 11.45 -7.19 -2.88
C LEU A 72 10.04 -7.75 -2.73
N GLN A 73 9.06 -7.12 -3.39
CA GLN A 73 7.69 -7.58 -3.39
C GLN A 73 7.56 -8.99 -3.98
N VAL A 74 8.23 -9.23 -5.10
CA VAL A 74 8.24 -10.55 -5.75
C VAL A 74 8.87 -11.60 -4.85
N GLU A 75 10.02 -11.30 -4.24
CA GLU A 75 10.69 -12.22 -3.31
C GLU A 75 9.80 -12.56 -2.10
N MET A 76 9.14 -11.57 -1.52
CA MET A 76 8.24 -11.78 -0.38
C MET A 76 7.03 -12.63 -0.76
N PHE A 77 6.49 -12.42 -1.95
CA PHE A 77 5.40 -13.23 -2.48
C PHE A 77 5.84 -14.68 -2.71
N GLU A 78 7.01 -14.89 -3.31
CA GLU A 78 7.57 -16.22 -3.55
C GLU A 78 7.92 -16.96 -2.25
N ALA A 79 8.30 -16.23 -1.19
CA ALA A 79 8.55 -16.80 0.12
C ALA A 79 7.29 -17.39 0.77
N ALA A 80 6.10 -17.02 0.29
CA ALA A 80 4.80 -17.57 0.68
C ALA A 80 4.57 -17.58 2.20
N ALA A 81 5.06 -16.57 2.92
CA ALA A 81 4.83 -16.43 4.34
C ALA A 81 3.35 -16.15 4.61
N GLU A 82 2.68 -17.02 5.36
CA GLU A 82 1.30 -16.81 5.74
C GLU A 82 1.23 -15.89 6.96
N VAL A 83 0.31 -14.91 6.90
CA VAL A 83 0.01 -14.03 8.02
C VAL A 83 -1.25 -14.55 8.71
N PRO A 84 -1.24 -14.75 10.03
CA PRO A 84 -2.45 -15.18 10.76
C PRO A 84 -3.59 -14.18 10.57
N VAL A 85 -4.80 -14.68 10.36
CA VAL A 85 -6.01 -13.87 10.15
C VAL A 85 -6.22 -12.88 11.30
N GLU A 86 -6.00 -13.31 12.52
CA GLU A 86 -6.12 -12.47 13.72
C GLU A 86 -5.16 -11.30 13.69
N GLY A 87 -3.95 -11.49 13.19
CA GLY A 87 -2.97 -10.41 13.01
C GLY A 87 -3.42 -9.39 11.96
N VAL A 88 -3.99 -9.86 10.87
CA VAL A 88 -4.54 -8.99 9.82
C VAL A 88 -5.72 -8.18 10.37
N GLU A 89 -6.63 -8.82 11.07
CA GLU A 89 -7.80 -8.15 11.65
C GLU A 89 -7.39 -7.09 12.67
N ALA A 90 -6.46 -7.40 13.57
CA ALA A 90 -5.92 -6.45 14.55
C ALA A 90 -5.27 -5.25 13.86
N PHE A 91 -4.49 -5.48 12.83
CA PHE A 91 -3.87 -4.41 12.04
C PHE A 91 -4.92 -3.54 11.35
N CYS A 92 -5.96 -4.13 10.78
CA CYS A 92 -7.06 -3.39 10.15
C CYS A 92 -7.78 -2.45 11.13
N VAL A 93 -7.98 -2.89 12.37
CA VAL A 93 -8.57 -2.03 13.42
C VAL A 93 -7.67 -0.82 13.67
N LEU A 94 -6.38 -1.03 13.89
CA LEU A 94 -5.41 0.04 14.10
C LEU A 94 -5.34 0.99 12.90
N ALA A 95 -5.35 0.44 11.69
CA ALA A 95 -5.32 1.24 10.47
C ALA A 95 -6.56 2.15 10.34
N ARG A 96 -7.75 1.63 10.63
CA ARG A 96 -8.99 2.43 10.62
C ARG A 96 -8.94 3.56 11.63
N GLU A 97 -8.47 3.28 12.84
CA GLU A 97 -8.32 4.29 13.90
C GLU A 97 -7.33 5.39 13.49
N THR A 98 -6.20 5.00 12.92
CA THR A 98 -5.18 5.94 12.45
C THR A 98 -5.69 6.81 11.31
N ILE A 99 -6.39 6.22 10.34
CA ILE A 99 -7.02 6.96 9.23
C ILE A 99 -8.01 7.98 9.78
N ALA A 100 -8.86 7.58 10.72
CA ALA A 100 -9.83 8.48 11.35
C ALA A 100 -9.15 9.63 12.07
N HIS A 101 -8.08 9.37 12.80
CA HIS A 101 -7.28 10.38 13.50
C HIS A 101 -6.63 11.36 12.52
N LEU A 102 -5.95 10.87 11.48
CA LEU A 102 -5.30 11.70 10.48
C LEU A 102 -6.30 12.55 9.70
N SER A 103 -7.45 11.97 9.35
CA SER A 103 -8.53 12.70 8.67
C SER A 103 -9.12 13.80 9.55
N GLY A 104 -9.32 13.53 10.83
CA GLY A 104 -9.77 14.51 11.81
C GLY A 104 -8.77 15.65 12.00
N SER A 105 -7.47 15.34 12.10
CA SER A 105 -6.41 16.34 12.20
C SER A 105 -6.34 17.23 10.95
N ALA A 106 -6.48 16.65 9.77
CA ALA A 106 -6.49 17.40 8.51
C ALA A 106 -7.68 18.36 8.44
N LEU A 107 -8.87 17.94 8.88
CA LEU A 107 -10.06 18.79 8.93
C LEU A 107 -9.92 19.92 9.97
N THR A 108 -9.24 19.66 11.07
CA THR A 108 -9.02 20.65 12.14
C THR A 108 -8.00 21.72 11.72
N ASN A 109 -7.04 21.37 10.89
CA ASN A 109 -5.97 22.27 10.44
C ASN A 109 -6.28 22.96 9.10
N ALA A 110 -7.42 22.70 8.53
CA ALA A 110 -7.85 23.30 7.25
C ALA A 110 -8.34 24.74 7.39
#